data_c82289607ae83c67a7e5184803d9e9f1
#
_entry.id   c82289607ae83c67a7e5184803d9e9f1
#
_cell.length_a   1.000
_cell.length_b   1.000
_cell.length_c   1.000
_cell.angle_alpha   90.00
_cell.angle_beta   90.00
_cell.angle_gamma   90.00
#
_symmetry.space_group_name_H-M   'P 1'
#
loop_
_entity.id
_entity.type
_entity.pdbx_description
1 polymer ?
#
loop_
_entity_poly.entity_id
_entity_poly.type
_entity_poly.pdbx_seq_one_letter_code
_entity_poly.pdbx_strand_id
1 'polypeptide(L)'
;MIELRKFSWMIKKELLSLKRHPPRLISILIFPIIMILLFGYGMGGDMTDLPVVVVSQSHGDLTDVTLDTIKTTDQYNVVEVMDDVDDAKERVDSGEVKAAIILPENYDSNVSQKAVTLYLDSSDQMASSTLESVTQGIFAKLSNMEASNAIVSNPSSQELENSTSPLNQSELATNTQSANVTNSIGHTFDNFKDDIALHINKIYGNIKYIDFLVPAVLGMTVMMSCMMGMGASIAGERETGELARLFMTPTSISTVVGGKIASKLIVELVRALILIFMAIVLFNVSIKGGILQTFIVLFFGALCFVGFGIMLSARTNTQEDYTQIVMPFSMPMMFVSGVFYPIETM
;
A
#
# COMPACT_ATOMS: atom_id res chain seq x y z
N MET A 1 -1.43 41.56 22.94
CA MET A 1 -1.58 41.90 21.51
C MET A 1 -0.36 41.40 20.78
N ILE A 2 -0.52 40.62 19.71
CA ILE A 2 0.61 40.08 18.93
C ILE A 2 1.17 41.24 18.08
N GLU A 3 2.43 41.61 18.30
CA GLU A 3 3.10 42.59 17.48
C GLU A 3 3.59 41.94 16.19
N LEU A 4 2.90 42.12 15.07
CA LEU A 4 3.14 41.47 13.77
C LEU A 4 4.61 41.48 13.34
N ARG A 5 5.32 42.59 13.60
CA ARG A 5 6.74 42.72 13.26
C ARG A 5 7.62 41.78 14.09
N LYS A 6 7.39 41.70 15.40
CA LYS A 6 8.14 40.80 16.29
C LYS A 6 7.78 39.31 16.01
N PHE A 7 6.52 39.03 15.71
CA PHE A 7 6.06 37.71 15.28
C PHE A 7 6.77 37.23 14.01
N SER A 8 6.85 38.07 12.97
CA SER A 8 7.58 37.75 11.73
C SER A 8 9.08 37.51 11.97
N TRP A 9 9.70 38.29 12.84
CA TRP A 9 11.09 38.06 13.23
C TRP A 9 11.32 36.76 13.96
N MET A 10 10.36 36.33 14.80
CA MET A 10 10.43 35.05 15.51
C MET A 10 10.37 33.88 14.53
N ILE A 11 9.44 33.92 13.56
CA ILE A 11 9.37 32.91 12.50
C ILE A 11 10.70 32.86 11.71
N LYS A 12 11.23 34.03 11.33
CA LYS A 12 12.48 34.10 10.58
C LYS A 12 13.68 33.54 11.38
N LYS A 13 13.75 33.80 12.70
CA LYS A 13 14.76 33.22 13.60
C LYS A 13 14.73 31.70 13.54
N GLU A 14 13.55 31.09 13.72
CA GLU A 14 13.39 29.63 13.73
C GLU A 14 13.74 28.99 12.39
N LEU A 15 13.29 29.58 11.28
CA LEU A 15 13.63 29.11 9.93
C LEU A 15 15.13 29.25 9.60
N LEU A 16 15.77 30.33 10.05
CA LEU A 16 17.21 30.51 9.87
C LEU A 16 18.01 29.53 10.74
N SER A 17 17.56 29.23 11.96
CA SER A 17 18.16 28.22 12.81
C SER A 17 18.14 26.86 12.12
N LEU A 18 17.02 26.47 11.52
CA LEU A 18 16.89 25.23 10.77
C LEU A 18 17.82 25.18 9.55
N LYS A 19 17.92 26.29 8.80
CA LYS A 19 18.80 26.40 7.64
C LYS A 19 20.29 26.28 8.01
N ARG A 20 20.67 26.74 9.21
CA ARG A 20 22.06 26.66 9.71
C ARG A 20 22.47 25.27 10.19
N HIS A 21 21.53 24.36 10.35
CA HIS A 21 21.79 22.97 10.74
C HIS A 21 21.36 21.98 9.64
N PRO A 22 22.11 21.89 8.50
CA PRO A 22 21.78 21.02 7.38
C PRO A 22 21.54 19.55 7.75
N PRO A 23 22.29 18.92 8.70
CA PRO A 23 22.01 17.55 9.09
C PRO A 23 20.61 17.34 9.63
N ARG A 24 20.07 18.33 10.36
CA ARG A 24 18.70 18.27 10.90
C ARG A 24 17.64 18.36 9.79
N LEU A 25 17.85 19.19 8.77
CA LEU A 25 16.98 19.25 7.58
C LEU A 25 16.97 17.94 6.81
N ILE A 26 18.16 17.40 6.58
CA ILE A 26 18.35 16.14 5.85
C ILE A 26 17.66 14.99 6.59
N SER A 27 17.86 14.87 7.91
CA SER A 27 17.21 13.85 8.73
C SER A 27 15.68 13.93 8.70
N ILE A 28 15.13 15.15 8.74
CA ILE A 28 13.67 15.38 8.69
C ILE A 28 13.05 14.90 7.38
N LEU A 29 13.79 14.97 6.26
CA LEU A 29 13.30 14.56 4.93
C LEU A 29 13.64 13.10 4.61
N ILE A 30 14.85 12.65 4.92
CA ILE A 30 15.32 11.30 4.56
C ILE A 30 14.55 10.23 5.33
N PHE A 31 14.31 10.42 6.62
CA PHE A 31 13.65 9.41 7.46
C PHE A 31 12.29 8.97 6.92
N PRO A 32 11.33 9.87 6.58
CA PRO A 32 10.06 9.47 5.99
C PRO A 32 10.21 8.79 4.63
N ILE A 33 11.16 9.24 3.81
CA ILE A 33 11.42 8.63 2.49
C ILE A 33 11.92 7.20 2.67
N ILE A 34 12.86 6.96 3.58
CA ILE A 34 13.33 5.61 3.90
C ILE A 34 12.17 4.76 4.43
N MET A 35 11.29 5.30 5.28
CA MET A 35 10.10 4.60 5.78
C MET A 35 9.17 4.20 4.64
N ILE A 36 8.85 5.10 3.72
CA ILE A 36 8.03 4.78 2.55
C ILE A 36 8.70 3.72 1.67
N LEU A 37 10.01 3.80 1.45
CA LEU A 37 10.76 2.80 0.67
C LEU A 37 10.78 1.44 1.38
N LEU A 38 11.07 1.43 2.66
CA LEU A 38 11.19 0.20 3.46
C LEU A 38 9.85 -0.52 3.59
N PHE A 39 8.79 0.21 3.91
CA PHE A 39 7.45 -0.36 4.02
C PHE A 39 6.81 -0.61 2.65
N GLY A 40 7.04 0.26 1.66
CA GLY A 40 6.49 0.10 0.31
C GLY A 40 7.07 -1.08 -0.46
N TYR A 41 8.36 -1.38 -0.26
CA TYR A 41 9.04 -2.52 -0.90
C TYR A 41 9.26 -3.70 0.05
N GLY A 42 9.40 -3.45 1.36
CA GLY A 42 9.81 -4.47 2.33
C GLY A 42 8.66 -5.24 2.96
N MET A 43 7.48 -4.66 3.07
CA MET A 43 6.29 -5.33 3.63
C MET A 43 5.38 -5.96 2.55
N GLY A 44 5.83 -6.05 1.30
CA GLY A 44 5.19 -6.88 0.27
C GLY A 44 5.43 -8.38 0.48
N GLY A 45 5.66 -8.83 1.72
CA GLY A 45 5.79 -10.24 2.07
C GLY A 45 4.45 -10.96 1.92
N ASP A 46 4.50 -12.19 1.39
CA ASP A 46 3.34 -13.04 1.22
C ASP A 46 2.72 -13.34 2.58
N MET A 47 1.49 -12.88 2.81
CA MET A 47 0.69 -13.32 3.95
C MET A 47 0.26 -14.76 3.70
N THR A 48 0.32 -15.58 4.73
CA THR A 48 -0.16 -16.98 4.71
C THR A 48 -1.45 -17.11 5.54
N ASP A 49 -2.21 -18.16 5.33
CA ASP A 49 -3.41 -18.47 6.12
C ASP A 49 -4.55 -17.43 6.04
N LEU A 50 -4.73 -16.78 4.88
CA LEU A 50 -5.80 -15.81 4.71
C LEU A 50 -7.16 -16.54 4.55
N PRO A 51 -8.18 -16.22 5.39
CA PRO A 51 -9.48 -16.87 5.33
C PRO A 51 -10.21 -16.47 4.03
N VAL A 52 -10.52 -17.47 3.22
CA VAL A 52 -11.25 -17.32 1.95
C VAL A 52 -12.39 -18.33 1.85
N VAL A 53 -13.45 -17.98 1.14
CA VAL A 53 -14.49 -18.90 0.73
C VAL A 53 -14.42 -19.12 -0.78
N VAL A 54 -14.75 -20.33 -1.22
CA VAL A 54 -14.83 -20.67 -2.64
C VAL A 54 -16.28 -21.00 -2.97
N VAL A 55 -16.84 -20.27 -3.93
CA VAL A 55 -18.17 -20.57 -4.46
C VAL A 55 -18.00 -21.39 -5.73
N SER A 56 -18.52 -22.63 -5.74
CA SER A 56 -18.42 -23.51 -6.89
C SER A 56 -19.81 -23.79 -7.46
N GLN A 57 -20.13 -23.14 -8.57
CA GLN A 57 -21.37 -23.38 -9.31
C GLN A 57 -21.21 -24.46 -10.39
N SER A 58 -20.01 -25.03 -10.56
CA SER A 58 -19.69 -26.08 -11.51
C SER A 58 -19.07 -27.29 -10.80
N HIS A 59 -19.27 -28.49 -11.34
CA HIS A 59 -18.80 -29.75 -10.78
C HIS A 59 -18.18 -30.61 -11.87
N GLY A 60 -16.90 -30.41 -12.15
CA GLY A 60 -16.16 -31.15 -13.17
C GLY A 60 -14.68 -31.21 -12.87
N ASP A 61 -13.92 -31.85 -13.74
CA ASP A 61 -12.49 -32.12 -13.55
C ASP A 61 -11.66 -30.84 -13.36
N LEU A 62 -11.99 -29.75 -14.07
CA LEU A 62 -11.27 -28.48 -13.94
C LEU A 62 -11.58 -27.80 -12.61
N THR A 63 -12.83 -27.86 -12.16
CA THR A 63 -13.24 -27.37 -10.84
C THR A 63 -12.49 -28.10 -9.73
N ASP A 64 -12.39 -29.44 -9.80
CA ASP A 64 -11.69 -30.24 -8.79
C ASP A 64 -10.19 -29.91 -8.75
N VAL A 65 -9.53 -29.79 -9.90
CA VAL A 65 -8.11 -29.39 -9.98
C VAL A 65 -7.91 -27.98 -9.41
N THR A 66 -8.83 -27.06 -9.70
CA THR A 66 -8.77 -25.68 -9.19
C THR A 66 -8.93 -25.62 -7.69
N LEU A 67 -9.91 -26.34 -7.13
CA LEU A 67 -10.15 -26.43 -5.68
C LEU A 67 -8.95 -27.06 -4.96
N ASP A 68 -8.36 -28.12 -5.52
CA ASP A 68 -7.16 -28.74 -4.95
C ASP A 68 -5.97 -27.79 -4.97
N THR A 69 -5.79 -27.06 -6.07
CA THR A 69 -4.73 -26.05 -6.20
C THR A 69 -4.91 -24.93 -5.17
N ILE A 70 -6.13 -24.43 -4.98
CA ILE A 70 -6.43 -23.38 -4.00
C ILE A 70 -6.19 -23.90 -2.58
N LYS A 71 -6.63 -25.11 -2.24
CA LYS A 71 -6.47 -25.73 -0.91
C LYS A 71 -5.01 -26.07 -0.57
N THR A 72 -4.18 -26.35 -1.57
CA THR A 72 -2.74 -26.65 -1.37
C THR A 72 -1.85 -25.43 -1.37
N THR A 73 -2.41 -24.25 -1.60
CA THR A 73 -1.66 -22.99 -1.64
C THR A 73 -1.57 -22.41 -0.22
N ASP A 74 -0.38 -22.24 0.33
CA ASP A 74 -0.10 -21.80 1.70
C ASP A 74 -0.70 -20.41 2.07
N GLN A 75 -1.00 -19.59 1.07
CA GLN A 75 -1.59 -18.27 1.26
C GLN A 75 -3.09 -18.31 1.57
N TYR A 76 -3.78 -19.41 1.21
CA TYR A 76 -5.20 -19.55 1.42
C TYR A 76 -5.54 -20.45 2.60
N ASN A 77 -6.44 -19.99 3.45
CA ASN A 77 -7.18 -20.81 4.39
C ASN A 77 -8.63 -20.92 3.91
N VAL A 78 -8.94 -21.98 3.16
CA VAL A 78 -10.30 -22.21 2.66
C VAL A 78 -11.21 -22.60 3.82
N VAL A 79 -12.01 -21.63 4.29
CA VAL A 79 -12.94 -21.82 5.41
C VAL A 79 -14.07 -22.76 5.01
N GLU A 80 -14.66 -22.52 3.83
CA GLU A 80 -15.79 -23.30 3.34
C GLU A 80 -15.86 -23.24 1.80
N VAL A 81 -16.43 -24.29 1.21
CA VAL A 81 -16.80 -24.33 -0.21
C VAL A 81 -18.33 -24.36 -0.25
N MET A 82 -18.93 -23.38 -0.92
CA MET A 82 -20.38 -23.17 -0.98
C MET A 82 -20.88 -22.96 -2.41
N ASP A 83 -22.19 -22.96 -2.59
CA ASP A 83 -22.83 -22.77 -3.90
C ASP A 83 -23.49 -21.38 -4.02
N ASP A 84 -23.73 -20.69 -2.89
CA ASP A 84 -24.43 -19.41 -2.85
C ASP A 84 -23.44 -18.22 -2.93
N VAL A 85 -23.60 -17.44 -3.99
CA VAL A 85 -22.76 -16.26 -4.26
C VAL A 85 -23.08 -15.10 -3.30
N ASP A 86 -24.35 -14.94 -2.92
CA ASP A 86 -24.77 -13.78 -2.13
C ASP A 86 -24.38 -13.99 -0.66
N ASP A 87 -24.45 -15.20 -0.13
CA ASP A 87 -23.93 -15.54 1.21
C ASP A 87 -22.41 -15.32 1.27
N ALA A 88 -21.68 -15.73 0.23
CA ALA A 88 -20.23 -15.51 0.17
C ALA A 88 -19.85 -14.02 0.17
N LYS A 89 -20.60 -13.18 -0.54
CA LYS A 89 -20.38 -11.71 -0.54
C LYS A 89 -20.70 -11.11 0.83
N GLU A 90 -21.79 -11.52 1.48
CA GLU A 90 -22.17 -11.05 2.81
C GLU A 90 -21.09 -11.36 3.85
N ARG A 91 -20.45 -12.53 3.77
CA ARG A 91 -19.32 -12.89 4.64
C ARG A 91 -18.07 -12.05 4.38
N VAL A 92 -17.81 -11.65 3.13
CA VAL A 92 -16.71 -10.72 2.83
C VAL A 92 -17.07 -9.31 3.32
N ASP A 93 -18.31 -8.85 3.11
CA ASP A 93 -18.77 -7.52 3.56
C ASP A 93 -18.80 -7.40 5.09
N SER A 94 -19.07 -8.50 5.80
CA SER A 94 -19.02 -8.55 7.27
C SER A 94 -17.59 -8.69 7.83
N GLY A 95 -16.57 -8.95 6.98
CA GLY A 95 -15.18 -9.14 7.39
C GLY A 95 -14.87 -10.52 7.96
N GLU A 96 -15.80 -11.48 7.92
CA GLU A 96 -15.60 -12.87 8.37
C GLU A 96 -14.52 -13.57 7.53
N VAL A 97 -14.52 -13.30 6.22
CA VAL A 97 -13.50 -13.79 5.28
C VAL A 97 -12.91 -12.63 4.48
N LYS A 98 -11.67 -12.79 3.99
CA LYS A 98 -10.96 -11.74 3.25
C LYS A 98 -11.24 -11.74 1.76
N ALA A 99 -11.67 -12.87 1.22
CA ALA A 99 -12.05 -13.00 -0.18
C ALA A 99 -13.08 -14.10 -0.43
N ALA A 100 -13.85 -13.93 -1.52
CA ALA A 100 -14.65 -14.97 -2.13
C ALA A 100 -14.20 -15.20 -3.58
N ILE A 101 -13.86 -16.43 -3.91
CA ILE A 101 -13.49 -16.87 -5.26
C ILE A 101 -14.71 -17.56 -5.86
N ILE A 102 -15.29 -16.96 -6.90
CA ILE A 102 -16.54 -17.43 -7.50
C ILE A 102 -16.22 -18.10 -8.84
N LEU A 103 -16.41 -19.41 -8.91
CA LEU A 103 -16.30 -20.21 -10.12
C LEU A 103 -17.69 -20.29 -10.77
N PRO A 104 -17.86 -19.83 -12.02
CA PRO A 104 -19.16 -19.75 -12.68
C PRO A 104 -19.67 -21.16 -13.09
N GLU A 105 -20.98 -21.28 -13.39
CA GLU A 105 -21.60 -22.55 -13.85
C GLU A 105 -20.94 -23.13 -15.12
N ASN A 106 -20.42 -22.25 -16.00
CA ASN A 106 -19.76 -22.67 -17.25
C ASN A 106 -18.27 -22.96 -17.09
N TYR A 107 -17.74 -23.07 -15.85
CA TYR A 107 -16.30 -23.21 -15.58
C TYR A 107 -15.71 -24.48 -16.18
N ASP A 108 -16.44 -25.60 -16.14
CA ASP A 108 -16.02 -26.89 -16.73
C ASP A 108 -16.46 -27.07 -18.20
N SER A 109 -17.13 -26.06 -18.79
CA SER A 109 -17.57 -26.14 -20.18
C SER A 109 -16.44 -25.79 -21.15
N ASN A 110 -16.47 -26.33 -22.38
CA ASN A 110 -15.52 -26.00 -23.45
C ASN A 110 -15.82 -24.65 -24.14
N VAL A 111 -16.38 -23.69 -23.41
CA VAL A 111 -16.70 -22.36 -23.92
C VAL A 111 -15.53 -21.44 -23.70
N SER A 112 -15.10 -20.75 -24.74
CA SER A 112 -14.11 -19.68 -24.66
C SER A 112 -14.64 -18.55 -23.76
N GLN A 113 -13.85 -18.08 -22.79
CA GLN A 113 -14.11 -17.08 -21.77
C GLN A 113 -14.91 -17.60 -20.55
N LYS A 114 -14.17 -18.22 -19.63
CA LYS A 114 -14.62 -18.55 -18.29
C LYS A 114 -14.33 -17.35 -17.37
N ALA A 115 -15.37 -16.67 -16.93
CA ALA A 115 -15.22 -15.46 -16.08
C ALA A 115 -15.20 -15.85 -14.60
N VAL A 116 -14.02 -16.08 -14.02
CA VAL A 116 -13.86 -16.25 -12.57
C VAL A 116 -13.94 -14.88 -11.90
N THR A 117 -14.75 -14.76 -10.87
CA THR A 117 -14.87 -13.51 -10.13
C THR A 117 -14.21 -13.63 -8.76
N LEU A 118 -13.28 -12.73 -8.48
CA LEU A 118 -12.65 -12.57 -7.18
C LEU A 118 -13.26 -11.35 -6.47
N TYR A 119 -13.97 -11.60 -5.37
CA TYR A 119 -14.55 -10.57 -4.52
C TYR A 119 -13.67 -10.38 -3.29
N LEU A 120 -13.15 -9.15 -3.08
CA LEU A 120 -12.12 -8.86 -2.09
C LEU A 120 -12.57 -7.82 -1.07
N ASP A 121 -12.32 -8.10 0.20
CA ASP A 121 -12.37 -7.10 1.27
C ASP A 121 -11.15 -6.16 1.13
N SER A 122 -11.37 -4.94 0.62
CA SER A 122 -10.31 -3.95 0.45
C SER A 122 -10.02 -3.14 1.71
N SER A 123 -10.64 -3.44 2.84
CA SER A 123 -10.33 -2.80 4.13
C SER A 123 -8.94 -3.21 4.61
N ASP A 124 -8.57 -4.48 4.41
CA ASP A 124 -7.22 -4.99 4.62
C ASP A 124 -6.43 -4.98 3.29
N GLN A 125 -5.72 -3.89 3.07
CA GLN A 125 -5.01 -3.63 1.82
C GLN A 125 -3.88 -4.64 1.56
N MET A 126 -3.26 -5.16 2.62
CA MET A 126 -2.16 -6.10 2.51
C MET A 126 -2.68 -7.49 2.15
N ALA A 127 -3.73 -7.95 2.83
CA ALA A 127 -4.41 -9.19 2.50
C ALA A 127 -4.98 -9.15 1.07
N SER A 128 -5.67 -8.08 0.69
CA SER A 128 -6.23 -7.89 -0.66
C SER A 128 -5.18 -7.96 -1.76
N SER A 129 -4.03 -7.29 -1.60
CA SER A 129 -2.97 -7.29 -2.62
C SER A 129 -2.30 -8.66 -2.74
N THR A 130 -2.13 -9.38 -1.62
CA THR A 130 -1.59 -10.74 -1.61
C THR A 130 -2.56 -11.69 -2.31
N LEU A 131 -3.85 -11.69 -1.91
CA LEU A 131 -4.88 -12.55 -2.52
C LEU A 131 -5.03 -12.29 -4.02
N GLU A 132 -5.01 -11.01 -4.44
CA GLU A 132 -5.06 -10.66 -5.85
C GLU A 132 -3.89 -11.25 -6.64
N SER A 133 -2.66 -11.07 -6.15
CA SER A 133 -1.44 -11.55 -6.81
C SER A 133 -1.40 -13.08 -6.89
N VAL A 134 -1.76 -13.76 -5.81
CA VAL A 134 -1.77 -15.22 -5.73
C VAL A 134 -2.87 -15.81 -6.61
N THR A 135 -4.07 -15.22 -6.56
CA THR A 135 -5.19 -15.65 -7.42
C THR A 135 -4.85 -15.50 -8.89
N GLN A 136 -4.29 -14.34 -9.31
CA GLN A 136 -3.83 -14.13 -10.69
C GLN A 136 -2.78 -15.17 -11.10
N GLY A 137 -1.83 -15.48 -10.22
CA GLY A 137 -0.80 -16.50 -10.48
C GLY A 137 -1.38 -17.91 -10.67
N ILE A 138 -2.35 -18.31 -9.84
CA ILE A 138 -3.02 -19.61 -9.93
C ILE A 138 -3.80 -19.72 -11.24
N PHE A 139 -4.66 -18.74 -11.54
CA PHE A 139 -5.49 -18.80 -12.75
C PHE A 139 -4.67 -18.65 -14.03
N ALA A 140 -3.59 -17.89 -14.04
CA ALA A 140 -2.64 -17.86 -15.16
C ALA A 140 -1.96 -19.23 -15.37
N LYS A 141 -1.63 -19.94 -14.29
CA LYS A 141 -1.06 -21.29 -14.37
C LYS A 141 -2.06 -22.32 -14.88
N LEU A 142 -3.32 -22.27 -14.39
CA LEU A 142 -4.39 -23.14 -14.83
C LEU A 142 -4.75 -22.91 -16.30
N SER A 143 -4.83 -21.67 -16.75
CA SER A 143 -5.05 -21.31 -18.16
C SER A 143 -3.95 -21.87 -19.09
N ASN A 144 -2.68 -21.80 -18.67
CA ASN A 144 -1.58 -22.39 -19.42
C ASN A 144 -1.63 -23.93 -19.46
N MET A 145 -2.10 -24.59 -18.39
CA MET A 145 -2.28 -26.05 -18.35
C MET A 145 -3.42 -26.48 -19.27
N GLU A 146 -4.52 -25.76 -19.29
CA GLU A 146 -5.67 -26.02 -20.15
C GLU A 146 -5.30 -25.85 -21.63
N ALA A 147 -4.58 -24.78 -21.98
CA ALA A 147 -4.04 -24.56 -23.32
C ALA A 147 -3.11 -25.71 -23.78
N SER A 148 -2.24 -26.20 -22.88
CA SER A 148 -1.35 -27.33 -23.16
C SER A 148 -2.12 -28.63 -23.43
N ASN A 149 -3.15 -28.92 -22.64
CA ASN A 149 -3.99 -30.12 -22.83
C ASN A 149 -4.83 -30.05 -24.12
N ALA A 150 -5.34 -28.88 -24.49
CA ALA A 150 -6.09 -28.66 -25.70
C ALA A 150 -5.22 -28.89 -26.95
N ILE A 151 -3.93 -28.57 -26.92
CA ILE A 151 -2.98 -28.83 -27.99
C ILE A 151 -2.69 -30.34 -28.13
N VAL A 152 -2.54 -31.06 -27.04
CA VAL A 152 -2.27 -32.52 -27.03
C VAL A 152 -3.50 -33.32 -27.50
N SER A 153 -4.71 -32.85 -27.20
CA SER A 153 -5.95 -33.53 -27.58
C SER A 153 -6.45 -33.23 -28.98
N ASN A 154 -5.80 -32.35 -29.73
CA ASN A 154 -6.21 -32.00 -31.09
C ASN A 154 -5.67 -33.02 -32.10
N PRO A 155 -6.52 -33.77 -32.88
CA PRO A 155 -6.08 -34.85 -33.78
C PRO A 155 -5.15 -34.38 -34.91
N SER A 156 -5.10 -33.08 -35.20
CA SER A 156 -4.14 -32.51 -36.16
C SER A 156 -2.68 -32.50 -35.68
N SER A 157 -2.41 -32.68 -34.39
CA SER A 157 -1.05 -32.80 -33.85
C SER A 157 -0.50 -34.23 -33.92
N GLN A 158 -1.36 -35.26 -34.00
CA GLN A 158 -0.96 -36.67 -34.18
C GLN A 158 -0.48 -36.99 -35.59
N GLU A 159 -0.92 -36.25 -36.60
CA GLU A 159 -0.42 -36.44 -37.99
C GLU A 159 1.01 -35.92 -38.18
N LEU A 160 1.49 -35.02 -37.32
CA LEU A 160 2.86 -34.48 -37.41
C LEU A 160 3.91 -35.40 -36.76
N GLU A 161 3.56 -36.20 -35.75
CA GLU A 161 4.46 -37.20 -35.14
C GLU A 161 4.67 -38.45 -36.04
N ASN A 162 3.70 -38.79 -36.87
CA ASN A 162 3.77 -39.95 -37.73
C ASN A 162 4.48 -39.71 -39.10
N SER A 163 4.87 -38.45 -39.39
CA SER A 163 5.54 -38.08 -40.65
C SER A 163 7.07 -37.95 -40.55
N THR A 164 7.65 -38.30 -39.39
CA THR A 164 9.13 -38.40 -39.29
C THR A 164 9.66 -39.75 -39.70
N SER A 165 9.54 -40.05 -41.00
CA SER A 165 10.45 -41.00 -41.67
C SER A 165 11.77 -40.31 -42.02
N PRO A 166 12.91 -41.01 -41.96
CA PRO A 166 14.23 -40.39 -42.16
C PRO A 166 14.43 -39.98 -43.60
N LEU A 167 14.29 -38.71 -43.92
CA LEU A 167 14.60 -38.15 -45.26
C LEU A 167 15.93 -37.40 -45.23
N ASN A 168 16.72 -37.76 -46.22
CA ASN A 168 18.04 -37.29 -46.60
C ASN A 168 18.31 -35.78 -46.50
N GLN A 169 19.56 -35.50 -46.08
CA GLN A 169 20.18 -34.17 -45.95
C GLN A 169 20.49 -33.48 -47.30
N SER A 170 19.57 -33.29 -48.21
CA SER A 170 19.87 -32.57 -49.47
C SER A 170 18.83 -31.57 -49.98
N GLU A 171 17.88 -31.12 -49.15
CA GLU A 171 16.97 -30.02 -49.56
C GLU A 171 16.83 -28.95 -48.48
N LEU A 172 17.88 -28.16 -48.33
CA LEU A 172 17.93 -26.94 -47.49
C LEU A 172 17.69 -25.73 -48.40
N ALA A 173 16.51 -25.57 -48.95
CA ALA A 173 16.07 -24.31 -49.58
C ALA A 173 14.57 -24.36 -49.91
N THR A 174 13.69 -24.12 -48.98
CA THR A 174 12.45 -23.32 -49.15
C THR A 174 11.66 -23.36 -47.83
N ASN A 175 12.04 -22.49 -46.92
CA ASN A 175 11.51 -22.48 -45.55
C ASN A 175 10.40 -21.44 -45.40
N THR A 176 9.28 -21.60 -46.12
CA THR A 176 8.09 -20.76 -45.93
C THR A 176 7.01 -21.47 -45.08
N GLN A 177 7.12 -22.79 -44.88
CA GLN A 177 6.15 -23.57 -44.09
C GLN A 177 6.43 -23.55 -42.60
N SER A 178 7.70 -23.51 -42.15
CA SER A 178 8.03 -23.46 -40.73
C SER A 178 7.63 -22.14 -40.07
N ALA A 179 7.66 -21.03 -40.79
CA ALA A 179 7.22 -19.73 -40.30
C ALA A 179 5.69 -19.67 -40.08
N ASN A 180 4.93 -20.38 -40.93
CA ASN A 180 3.47 -20.43 -40.79
C ASN A 180 3.02 -21.32 -39.64
N VAL A 181 3.72 -22.40 -39.32
CA VAL A 181 3.44 -23.29 -38.20
C VAL A 181 3.76 -22.57 -36.88
N THR A 182 4.91 -21.88 -36.80
CA THR A 182 5.28 -21.12 -35.60
C THR A 182 4.34 -19.94 -35.35
N ASN A 183 3.88 -19.25 -36.41
CA ASN A 183 2.89 -18.19 -36.31
C ASN A 183 1.50 -18.75 -35.94
N SER A 184 1.08 -19.89 -36.45
CA SER A 184 -0.19 -20.53 -36.10
C SER A 184 -0.18 -21.00 -34.64
N ILE A 185 0.91 -21.55 -34.13
CA ILE A 185 1.08 -21.95 -32.75
C ILE A 185 1.08 -20.68 -31.85
N GLY A 186 1.79 -19.63 -32.24
CA GLY A 186 1.81 -18.35 -31.51
C GLY A 186 0.42 -17.73 -31.39
N HIS A 187 -0.36 -17.68 -32.48
CA HIS A 187 -1.73 -17.17 -32.45
C HIS A 187 -2.70 -18.07 -31.67
N THR A 188 -2.43 -19.39 -31.65
CA THR A 188 -3.22 -20.33 -30.84
C THR A 188 -2.92 -20.11 -29.35
N PHE A 189 -1.67 -19.94 -28.94
CA PHE A 189 -1.31 -19.62 -27.56
C PHE A 189 -1.86 -18.25 -27.09
N ASP A 190 -1.86 -17.25 -27.94
CA ASP A 190 -2.43 -15.94 -27.61
C ASP A 190 -3.96 -16.01 -27.44
N ASN A 191 -4.66 -16.84 -28.22
CA ASN A 191 -6.12 -17.02 -28.10
C ASN A 191 -6.51 -17.83 -26.84
N PHE A 192 -5.67 -18.77 -26.37
CA PHE A 192 -5.92 -19.55 -25.15
C PHE A 192 -5.56 -18.79 -23.87
N LYS A 193 -4.75 -17.75 -23.97
CA LYS A 193 -4.35 -16.92 -22.82
C LYS A 193 -5.53 -16.13 -22.21
N ASP A 194 -6.61 -15.98 -22.97
CA ASP A 194 -7.83 -15.26 -22.57
C ASP A 194 -8.99 -16.20 -22.19
N ASP A 195 -8.77 -17.53 -22.09
CA ASP A 195 -9.85 -18.50 -21.85
C ASP A 195 -10.40 -18.42 -20.40
N ILE A 196 -9.57 -18.05 -19.42
CA ILE A 196 -10.00 -17.80 -18.06
C ILE A 196 -9.82 -16.32 -17.76
N ALA A 197 -10.90 -15.54 -17.86
CA ALA A 197 -10.92 -14.13 -17.51
C ALA A 197 -11.16 -13.98 -16.01
N LEU A 198 -10.18 -13.46 -15.27
CA LEU A 198 -10.33 -13.14 -13.85
C LEU A 198 -10.94 -11.75 -13.68
N HIS A 199 -12.19 -11.69 -13.24
CA HIS A 199 -12.85 -10.45 -12.85
C HIS A 199 -12.64 -10.15 -11.37
N ILE A 200 -11.86 -9.11 -11.06
CA ILE A 200 -11.58 -8.69 -9.68
C ILE A 200 -12.57 -7.61 -9.28
N ASN A 201 -13.41 -7.92 -8.33
CA ASN A 201 -14.39 -6.98 -7.75
C ASN A 201 -13.95 -6.59 -6.33
N LYS A 202 -13.59 -5.32 -6.14
CA LYS A 202 -13.13 -4.78 -4.86
C LYS A 202 -14.20 -3.89 -4.26
N ILE A 203 -14.58 -4.10 -3.01
CA ILE A 203 -15.60 -3.34 -2.27
C ILE A 203 -15.32 -1.83 -2.32
N TYR A 204 -14.05 -1.42 -2.14
CA TYR A 204 -13.63 -0.01 -2.12
C TYR A 204 -12.89 0.45 -3.38
N GLY A 205 -12.95 -0.33 -4.48
CA GLY A 205 -12.26 -0.06 -5.74
C GLY A 205 -10.77 -0.39 -5.73
N ASN A 206 -10.10 -0.08 -6.84
CA ASN A 206 -8.69 -0.46 -7.03
C ASN A 206 -7.77 0.52 -6.29
N ILE A 207 -7.41 0.22 -5.03
CA ILE A 207 -6.49 0.99 -4.19
C ILE A 207 -5.21 0.16 -4.05
N LYS A 208 -4.08 0.70 -4.47
CA LYS A 208 -2.78 0.04 -4.26
C LYS A 208 -2.36 0.20 -2.79
N TYR A 209 -1.68 -0.80 -2.23
CA TYR A 209 -1.12 -0.74 -0.88
C TYR A 209 -0.34 0.58 -0.63
N ILE A 210 0.43 1.02 -1.62
CA ILE A 210 1.21 2.25 -1.54
C ILE A 210 0.32 3.50 -1.41
N ASP A 211 -0.90 3.50 -1.99
CA ASP A 211 -1.84 4.63 -1.90
C ASP A 211 -2.41 4.78 -0.48
N PHE A 212 -2.47 3.67 0.28
CA PHE A 212 -2.82 3.67 1.71
C PHE A 212 -1.62 4.01 2.58
N LEU A 213 -0.45 3.45 2.28
CA LEU A 213 0.77 3.60 3.09
C LEU A 213 1.25 5.05 3.13
N VAL A 214 1.21 5.77 2.00
CA VAL A 214 1.73 7.14 1.93
C VAL A 214 1.01 8.11 2.86
N PRO A 215 -0.34 8.20 2.88
CA PRO A 215 -1.06 9.03 3.86
C PRO A 215 -0.78 8.62 5.31
N ALA A 216 -0.67 7.30 5.58
CA ALA A 216 -0.37 6.78 6.90
C ALA A 216 1.02 7.23 7.39
N VAL A 217 2.05 7.08 6.56
CA VAL A 217 3.42 7.55 6.87
C VAL A 217 3.47 9.08 7.00
N LEU A 218 2.73 9.82 6.17
CA LEU A 218 2.61 11.29 6.31
C LEU A 218 2.03 11.67 7.67
N GLY A 219 0.91 11.07 8.07
CA GLY A 219 0.28 11.31 9.36
C GLY A 219 1.22 11.00 10.53
N MET A 220 1.86 9.83 10.51
CA MET A 220 2.82 9.39 11.52
C MET A 220 4.03 10.33 11.60
N THR A 221 4.60 10.75 10.49
CA THR A 221 5.77 11.64 10.47
C THR A 221 5.42 13.05 10.96
N VAL A 222 4.22 13.56 10.63
CA VAL A 222 3.71 14.83 11.17
C VAL A 222 3.51 14.73 12.67
N MET A 223 2.87 13.68 13.17
CA MET A 223 2.68 13.43 14.61
C MET A 223 4.02 13.44 15.35
N MET A 224 4.96 12.57 14.92
CA MET A 224 6.27 12.46 15.59
C MET A 224 7.06 13.78 15.55
N SER A 225 7.13 14.42 14.40
CA SER A 225 7.89 15.65 14.25
C SER A 225 7.28 16.82 15.00
N CYS A 226 5.96 16.96 15.01
CA CYS A 226 5.30 18.05 15.73
C CYS A 226 5.40 17.84 17.23
N MET A 227 5.09 16.66 17.71
CA MET A 227 5.08 16.36 19.12
C MET A 227 6.50 16.35 19.69
N MET A 228 7.40 15.50 19.14
CA MET A 228 8.78 15.43 19.64
C MET A 228 9.58 16.69 19.33
N GLY A 229 9.50 17.21 18.10
CA GLY A 229 10.34 18.32 17.67
C GLY A 229 10.00 19.65 18.36
N MET A 230 8.72 19.94 18.59
CA MET A 230 8.31 21.19 19.22
C MET A 230 8.59 21.19 20.72
N GLY A 231 8.22 20.12 21.42
CA GLY A 231 8.44 20.04 22.86
C GLY A 231 9.92 19.96 23.24
N ALA A 232 10.72 19.15 22.50
CA ALA A 232 12.17 19.09 22.70
C ALA A 232 12.85 20.44 22.43
N SER A 233 12.37 21.21 21.44
CA SER A 233 12.91 22.56 21.17
C SER A 233 12.66 23.52 22.35
N ILE A 234 11.46 23.50 22.93
CA ILE A 234 11.13 24.36 24.09
C ILE A 234 11.91 23.92 25.34
N ALA A 235 11.99 22.60 25.59
CA ALA A 235 12.73 22.05 26.72
C ALA A 235 14.24 22.38 26.59
N GLY A 236 14.81 22.21 25.39
CA GLY A 236 16.23 22.57 25.15
C GLY A 236 16.54 24.06 25.29
N GLU A 237 15.65 24.95 24.85
CA GLU A 237 15.81 26.41 25.09
C GLU A 237 15.68 26.79 26.56
N ARG A 238 14.89 26.02 27.33
CA ARG A 238 14.82 26.18 28.76
C ARG A 238 16.12 25.74 29.46
N GLU A 239 16.63 24.58 29.05
CA GLU A 239 17.87 24.00 29.54
C GLU A 239 19.09 24.92 29.30
N THR A 240 19.18 25.50 28.09
CA THR A 240 20.26 26.45 27.72
C THR A 240 20.06 27.87 28.24
N GLY A 241 18.90 28.16 28.89
CA GLY A 241 18.56 29.48 29.37
C GLY A 241 18.19 30.49 28.27
N GLU A 242 18.08 30.06 27.01
CA GLU A 242 17.66 30.92 25.89
C GLU A 242 16.22 31.42 26.07
N LEU A 243 15.33 30.58 26.59
CA LEU A 243 13.94 30.95 26.88
C LEU A 243 13.86 32.06 27.94
N ALA A 244 14.68 31.99 28.97
CA ALA A 244 14.77 33.05 29.98
C ALA A 244 15.24 34.39 29.40
N ARG A 245 16.26 34.35 28.54
CA ARG A 245 16.76 35.55 27.83
C ARG A 245 15.70 36.14 26.89
N LEU A 246 14.88 35.32 26.26
CA LEU A 246 13.77 35.76 25.41
C LEU A 246 12.71 36.50 26.25
N PHE A 247 12.41 36.04 27.44
CA PHE A 247 11.45 36.69 28.32
C PHE A 247 11.96 38.02 28.94
N MET A 248 13.27 38.25 28.94
CA MET A 248 13.85 39.55 29.32
C MET A 248 13.68 40.62 28.21
N THR A 249 13.31 40.22 26.99
CA THR A 249 13.00 41.18 25.93
C THR A 249 11.57 41.72 26.07
N PRO A 250 11.27 42.94 25.60
CA PRO A 250 9.93 43.50 25.61
C PRO A 250 9.02 42.83 24.58
N THR A 251 8.86 41.50 24.70
CA THR A 251 8.09 40.67 23.77
C THR A 251 7.06 39.87 24.56
N SER A 252 5.81 39.85 24.11
CA SER A 252 4.76 39.08 24.79
C SER A 252 4.98 37.58 24.66
N ILE A 253 4.66 36.80 25.67
CA ILE A 253 4.73 35.35 25.69
C ILE A 253 3.93 34.78 24.51
N SER A 254 2.75 35.33 24.22
CA SER A 254 1.91 34.91 23.06
C SER A 254 2.61 35.12 21.73
N THR A 255 3.42 36.16 21.59
CA THR A 255 4.20 36.38 20.34
C THR A 255 5.33 35.36 20.20
N VAL A 256 6.01 35.00 21.29
CA VAL A 256 7.09 34.00 21.30
C VAL A 256 6.52 32.61 20.98
N VAL A 257 5.52 32.16 21.72
CA VAL A 257 4.91 30.84 21.54
C VAL A 257 4.20 30.73 20.18
N GLY A 258 3.41 31.75 19.83
CA GLY A 258 2.73 31.78 18.53
C GLY A 258 3.71 31.78 17.33
N GLY A 259 4.84 32.50 17.45
CA GLY A 259 5.89 32.50 16.42
C GLY A 259 6.54 31.12 16.25
N LYS A 260 6.76 30.39 17.33
CA LYS A 260 7.26 29.01 17.31
C LYS A 260 6.27 28.05 16.68
N ILE A 261 5.01 28.14 17.05
CA ILE A 261 3.93 27.32 16.47
C ILE A 261 3.86 27.58 14.96
N ALA A 262 3.80 28.83 14.55
CA ALA A 262 3.69 29.21 13.13
C ALA A 262 4.90 28.72 12.32
N SER A 263 6.13 28.90 12.84
CA SER A 263 7.33 28.42 12.14
C SER A 263 7.34 26.90 12.01
N LYS A 264 6.93 26.16 13.04
CA LYS A 264 6.83 24.71 13.01
C LYS A 264 5.79 24.24 11.98
N LEU A 265 4.61 24.85 11.96
CA LEU A 265 3.56 24.54 10.99
C LEU A 265 4.03 24.79 9.55
N ILE A 266 4.72 25.90 9.28
CA ILE A 266 5.27 26.19 7.96
C ILE A 266 6.25 25.09 7.53
N VAL A 267 7.17 24.69 8.41
CA VAL A 267 8.14 23.61 8.12
C VAL A 267 7.43 22.30 7.83
N GLU A 268 6.41 21.94 8.61
CA GLU A 268 5.65 20.71 8.43
C GLU A 268 4.86 20.69 7.12
N LEU A 269 4.22 21.80 6.76
CA LEU A 269 3.48 21.90 5.50
C LEU A 269 4.41 21.81 4.29
N VAL A 270 5.58 22.47 4.33
CA VAL A 270 6.59 22.35 3.28
C VAL A 270 7.11 20.92 3.18
N ARG A 271 7.37 20.26 4.32
CA ARG A 271 7.78 18.85 4.34
C ARG A 271 6.72 17.95 3.75
N ALA A 272 5.46 18.10 4.16
CA ALA A 272 4.34 17.32 3.63
C ALA A 272 4.22 17.48 2.11
N LEU A 273 4.40 18.70 1.59
CA LEU A 273 4.40 18.95 0.15
C LEU A 273 5.52 18.19 -0.57
N ILE A 274 6.74 18.22 -0.02
CA ILE A 274 7.90 17.51 -0.59
C ILE A 274 7.63 16.00 -0.57
N LEU A 275 7.12 15.45 0.53
CA LEU A 275 6.83 14.03 0.65
C LEU A 275 5.72 13.57 -0.30
N ILE A 276 4.64 14.34 -0.44
CA ILE A 276 3.58 14.08 -1.42
C ILE A 276 4.14 14.10 -2.85
N PHE A 277 4.95 15.10 -3.17
CA PHE A 277 5.60 15.19 -4.48
C PHE A 277 6.50 13.96 -4.75
N MET A 278 7.32 13.56 -3.78
CA MET A 278 8.17 12.37 -3.90
C MET A 278 7.34 11.09 -4.04
N ALA A 279 6.25 10.95 -3.30
CA ALA A 279 5.35 9.80 -3.40
C ALA A 279 4.72 9.68 -4.80
N ILE A 280 4.30 10.80 -5.39
CA ILE A 280 3.77 10.81 -6.77
C ILE A 280 4.86 10.44 -7.78
N VAL A 281 6.07 11.00 -7.66
CA VAL A 281 7.16 10.79 -8.63
C VAL A 281 7.74 9.38 -8.54
N LEU A 282 7.96 8.85 -7.33
CA LEU A 282 8.61 7.53 -7.14
C LEU A 282 7.63 6.36 -7.28
N PHE A 283 6.39 6.52 -6.83
CA PHE A 283 5.44 5.42 -6.72
C PHE A 283 4.18 5.59 -7.56
N ASN A 284 4.06 6.72 -8.29
CA ASN A 284 2.88 7.03 -9.07
C ASN A 284 1.57 6.91 -8.26
N VAL A 285 1.60 7.40 -7.01
CA VAL A 285 0.48 7.33 -6.06
C VAL A 285 -0.70 8.12 -6.58
N SER A 286 -1.87 7.48 -6.59
CA SER A 286 -3.12 8.10 -7.01
C SER A 286 -3.80 8.79 -5.82
N ILE A 287 -3.75 10.11 -5.75
CA ILE A 287 -4.46 10.88 -4.73
C ILE A 287 -5.93 11.03 -5.16
N LYS A 288 -6.80 10.13 -4.70
CA LYS A 288 -8.25 10.17 -4.99
C LYS A 288 -8.97 11.33 -4.30
N GLY A 289 -8.40 11.90 -3.22
CA GLY A 289 -8.90 13.09 -2.53
C GLY A 289 -8.28 14.39 -3.09
N GLY A 290 -8.94 15.53 -2.87
CA GLY A 290 -8.37 16.82 -3.23
C GLY A 290 -7.09 17.13 -2.43
N ILE A 291 -6.03 17.53 -3.09
CA ILE A 291 -4.76 17.95 -2.45
C ILE A 291 -5.01 18.99 -1.35
N LEU A 292 -5.95 19.92 -1.58
CA LEU A 292 -6.34 20.94 -0.61
C LEU A 292 -6.92 20.33 0.67
N GLN A 293 -7.77 19.30 0.56
CA GLN A 293 -8.35 18.60 1.71
C GLN A 293 -7.26 17.93 2.53
N THR A 294 -6.30 17.27 1.88
CA THR A 294 -5.14 16.66 2.54
C THR A 294 -4.34 17.69 3.32
N PHE A 295 -4.06 18.86 2.74
CA PHE A 295 -3.35 19.94 3.44
C PHE A 295 -4.12 20.50 4.63
N ILE A 296 -5.44 20.64 4.53
CA ILE A 296 -6.29 21.10 5.65
C ILE A 296 -6.21 20.10 6.82
N VAL A 297 -6.36 18.80 6.55
CA VAL A 297 -6.27 17.75 7.57
C VAL A 297 -4.87 17.74 8.21
N LEU A 298 -3.80 17.77 7.40
CA LEU A 298 -2.43 17.82 7.90
C LEU A 298 -2.15 19.08 8.73
N PHE A 299 -2.70 20.24 8.35
CA PHE A 299 -2.56 21.48 9.11
C PHE A 299 -3.19 21.38 10.50
N PHE A 300 -4.44 20.91 10.59
CA PHE A 300 -5.10 20.74 11.88
C PHE A 300 -4.48 19.63 12.72
N GLY A 301 -4.06 18.53 12.11
CA GLY A 301 -3.30 17.47 12.76
C GLY A 301 -1.98 17.99 13.33
N ALA A 302 -1.19 18.71 12.52
CA ALA A 302 0.05 19.33 12.97
C ALA A 302 -0.19 20.32 14.14
N LEU A 303 -1.22 21.14 14.05
CA LEU A 303 -1.58 22.09 15.12
C LEU A 303 -1.92 21.36 16.42
N CYS A 304 -2.69 20.27 16.34
CA CYS A 304 -3.04 19.44 17.48
C CYS A 304 -1.79 18.84 18.15
N PHE A 305 -0.91 18.21 17.37
CA PHE A 305 0.31 17.58 17.90
C PHE A 305 1.36 18.59 18.39
N VAL A 306 1.46 19.77 17.77
CA VAL A 306 2.28 20.87 18.28
C VAL A 306 1.76 21.33 19.64
N GLY A 307 0.43 21.52 19.77
CA GLY A 307 -0.20 21.88 21.04
C GLY A 307 0.07 20.84 22.13
N PHE A 308 -0.08 19.57 21.80
CA PHE A 308 0.19 18.46 22.73
C PHE A 308 1.68 18.42 23.14
N GLY A 309 2.61 18.61 22.21
CA GLY A 309 4.04 18.69 22.49
C GLY A 309 4.39 19.86 23.44
N ILE A 310 3.78 21.04 23.24
CA ILE A 310 3.96 22.20 24.15
C ILE A 310 3.42 21.88 25.54
N MET A 311 2.25 21.26 25.63
CA MET A 311 1.64 20.88 26.92
C MET A 311 2.55 19.93 27.71
N LEU A 312 3.10 18.91 27.08
CA LEU A 312 4.04 17.98 27.72
C LEU A 312 5.34 18.69 28.13
N SER A 313 5.88 19.59 27.28
CA SER A 313 7.11 20.32 27.56
C SER A 313 6.98 21.30 28.74
N ALA A 314 5.75 21.70 29.12
CA ALA A 314 5.53 22.60 30.23
C ALA A 314 6.02 22.03 31.56
N ARG A 315 6.10 20.72 31.70
CA ARG A 315 6.52 20.02 32.94
C ARG A 315 7.97 19.50 32.89
N THR A 316 8.72 19.78 31.82
CA THR A 316 10.09 19.30 31.65
C THR A 316 11.10 20.43 31.75
N ASN A 317 12.28 20.14 32.31
CA ASN A 317 13.35 21.11 32.42
C ASN A 317 14.48 20.90 31.41
N THR A 318 14.66 19.66 30.96
CA THR A 318 15.70 19.29 30.01
C THR A 318 15.08 18.65 28.76
N GLN A 319 15.85 18.59 27.68
CA GLN A 319 15.43 17.90 26.47
C GLN A 319 15.31 16.40 26.69
N GLU A 320 16.16 15.85 27.57
CA GLU A 320 16.14 14.42 27.93
C GLU A 320 14.87 14.06 28.69
N ASP A 321 14.51 14.85 29.74
CA ASP A 321 13.26 14.65 30.49
C ASP A 321 12.05 14.66 29.54
N TYR A 322 12.04 15.61 28.58
CA TYR A 322 10.97 15.68 27.60
C TYR A 322 10.86 14.39 26.78
N THR A 323 11.99 13.89 26.27
CA THR A 323 12.01 12.67 25.44
C THR A 323 11.49 11.47 26.22
N GLN A 324 11.86 11.33 27.50
CA GLN A 324 11.37 10.26 28.37
C GLN A 324 9.85 10.34 28.63
N ILE A 325 9.29 11.55 28.71
CA ILE A 325 7.85 11.72 28.90
C ILE A 325 7.07 11.50 27.61
N VAL A 326 7.58 11.94 26.46
CA VAL A 326 6.85 11.87 25.19
C VAL A 326 6.81 10.46 24.60
N MET A 327 7.84 9.65 24.81
CA MET A 327 7.93 8.29 24.28
C MET A 327 6.77 7.38 24.70
N PRO A 328 6.39 7.29 25.99
CA PRO A 328 5.25 6.50 26.44
C PRO A 328 3.90 6.91 25.85
N PHE A 329 3.77 8.14 25.37
CA PHE A 329 2.56 8.60 24.68
C PHE A 329 2.62 8.36 23.17
N SER A 330 3.78 8.58 22.55
CA SER A 330 3.90 8.48 21.09
C SER A 330 3.82 7.04 20.59
N MET A 331 4.39 6.09 21.32
CA MET A 331 4.37 4.67 20.93
C MET A 331 2.95 4.09 20.87
N PRO A 332 2.14 4.16 21.94
CA PRO A 332 0.76 3.67 21.88
C PRO A 332 -0.08 4.39 20.82
N MET A 333 0.07 5.71 20.68
CA MET A 333 -0.64 6.49 19.65
C MET A 333 -0.33 5.99 18.24
N MET A 334 0.92 5.59 17.98
CA MET A 334 1.35 5.06 16.69
C MET A 334 0.69 3.71 16.40
N PHE A 335 0.60 2.81 17.38
CA PHE A 335 -0.03 1.51 17.20
C PHE A 335 -1.56 1.62 17.06
N VAL A 336 -2.23 2.45 17.86
CA VAL A 336 -3.69 2.65 17.80
C VAL A 336 -4.14 3.46 16.57
N SER A 337 -3.21 4.08 15.84
CA SER A 337 -3.55 4.93 14.67
C SER A 337 -4.04 4.17 13.43
N GLY A 338 -4.02 2.83 13.43
CA GLY A 338 -4.38 2.02 12.26
C GLY A 338 -3.32 2.00 11.15
N VAL A 339 -2.12 2.55 11.38
CA VAL A 339 -1.02 2.56 10.39
C VAL A 339 -0.40 1.18 10.22
N PHE A 340 -0.29 0.40 11.30
CA PHE A 340 0.36 -0.91 11.32
C PHE A 340 -0.63 -2.06 11.28
N TYR A 341 -1.82 -1.90 11.83
CA TYR A 341 -2.85 -2.94 11.88
C TYR A 341 -4.20 -2.34 11.51
N PRO A 342 -5.05 -3.07 10.79
CA PRO A 342 -6.42 -2.67 10.52
C PRO A 342 -7.18 -2.42 11.84
N ILE A 343 -7.97 -1.35 11.87
CA ILE A 343 -8.73 -0.96 13.07
C ILE A 343 -9.75 -2.05 13.45
N GLU A 344 -10.23 -2.81 12.46
CA GLU A 344 -11.20 -3.90 12.64
C GLU A 344 -10.63 -5.11 13.40
N THR A 345 -9.30 -5.23 13.50
CA THR A 345 -8.62 -6.32 14.23
C THR A 345 -8.23 -5.91 15.66
N MET A 346 -8.50 -4.68 16.07
CA MET A 346 -8.26 -4.13 17.40
C MET A 346 -9.51 -4.18 18.28
#